data_9d2b74fd59a854bf7090d14cd0073a68
#
_entry.id   9d2b74fd59a854bf7090d14cd0073a68
#
_cell.length_a   1.000
_cell.length_b   1.000
_cell.length_c   1.000
_cell.angle_alpha   90.00
_cell.angle_beta   90.00
_cell.angle_gamma   90.00
#
_symmetry.space_group_name_H-M   'P 1'
#
loop_
_entity.id
_entity.type
_entity.pdbx_description
1 polymer ?
#
loop_
_entity_poly.entity_id
_entity_poly.type
_entity_poly.pdbx_seq_one_letter_code
_entity_poly.pdbx_strand_id
1 'polypeptide(L)'
;MSQLFVILFAFFVQFTDKAGSEHIALSELALKKRAERNIAIDSLDYAVSPVYIDSLRKVGCSIYHTSRWMNGATVETTNAIIDQVKKWSFVDTVYLTRTTNATFGKPSVSLRKRIVEDSSIEIFPLDTNQANLQLQQLNLPRLHTAGFHGQGITIAVIDGGFQNADTLAAFDAVREQILGAYDLTDDSDNFYGSTGSHGTKCFSTIAAITSNYTGAATKANYYLIRSEENYTESPKEMDNWVAAIELSDSLGVDITSISLGYAMFDEQQFTLSYSDMDGQATRSSRTATIASRKGMLVVVAAGNEGDKAWHYITSPADADSILTVGAIDVLTNEIAKFSSWGPTADGRVKPEVCAVGKGTALINPIDNSVVFGNGTSFACPIIAGMAACLWSALPDASNMEIRERIIQSSSLYNTPHDQYGYGIPDVWQAYNNTNSASPHIETKPSAEKILIDGQLWIIHEGYLHNIMGQKKG
;
A
#
# COMPACT_ATOMS: atom_id res chain seq x y z
N MET A 1 -5.80 9.04 -47.45
CA MET A 1 -6.30 9.71 -46.23
C MET A 1 -5.26 9.48 -45.15
N SER A 2 -4.54 10.51 -44.73
CA SER A 2 -3.60 10.38 -43.60
C SER A 2 -4.43 10.22 -42.32
N GLN A 3 -4.28 9.06 -41.67
CA GLN A 3 -4.79 8.92 -40.30
C GLN A 3 -4.06 9.95 -39.43
N LEU A 4 -4.78 10.93 -38.94
CA LEU A 4 -4.29 11.83 -37.91
C LEU A 4 -4.14 10.97 -36.64
N PHE A 5 -2.92 10.63 -36.24
CA PHE A 5 -2.66 10.01 -34.94
C PHE A 5 -2.90 11.08 -33.88
N VAL A 6 -3.94 10.93 -33.10
CA VAL A 6 -4.19 11.76 -31.91
C VAL A 6 -3.30 11.23 -30.80
N ILE A 7 -2.34 12.04 -30.35
CA ILE A 7 -1.50 11.69 -29.19
C ILE A 7 -2.30 12.00 -27.94
N LEU A 8 -2.56 10.99 -27.13
CA LEU A 8 -3.21 11.10 -25.84
C LEU A 8 -2.17 11.07 -24.72
N PHE A 9 -2.47 11.70 -23.61
CA PHE A 9 -1.62 11.78 -22.42
C PHE A 9 -2.48 11.48 -21.19
N ALA A 10 -1.91 10.85 -20.15
CA ALA A 10 -2.60 10.70 -18.88
C ALA A 10 -2.27 11.86 -17.95
N PHE A 11 -3.30 12.36 -17.27
CA PHE A 11 -3.19 13.46 -16.30
C PHE A 11 -4.00 13.14 -15.06
N PHE A 12 -3.51 13.56 -13.90
CA PHE A 12 -4.35 13.69 -12.72
C PHE A 12 -4.84 15.14 -12.60
N VAL A 13 -6.17 15.33 -12.63
CA VAL A 13 -6.82 16.63 -12.48
C VAL A 13 -7.35 16.74 -11.07
N GLN A 14 -6.77 17.62 -10.26
CA GLN A 14 -7.20 17.88 -8.89
C GLN A 14 -8.23 19.01 -8.87
N PHE A 15 -9.29 18.88 -8.04
CA PHE A 15 -10.35 19.86 -7.92
C PHE A 15 -10.21 20.68 -6.63
N THR A 16 -10.78 21.90 -6.63
CA THR A 16 -10.77 22.81 -5.48
C THR A 16 -11.66 22.33 -4.34
N ASP A 17 -12.79 21.70 -4.67
CA ASP A 17 -13.81 21.26 -3.71
C ASP A 17 -14.61 20.05 -4.23
N LYS A 18 -15.64 19.65 -3.50
CA LYS A 18 -16.55 18.55 -3.82
C LYS A 18 -18.00 19.03 -4.02
N ALA A 19 -18.18 20.18 -4.65
CA ALA A 19 -19.50 20.76 -4.83
C ALA A 19 -20.51 19.77 -5.44
N GLY A 20 -21.71 19.68 -4.83
CA GLY A 20 -22.78 18.77 -5.27
C GLY A 20 -22.52 17.28 -5.00
N SER A 21 -21.51 16.94 -4.22
CA SER A 21 -21.30 15.56 -3.78
C SER A 21 -22.03 15.30 -2.47
N GLU A 22 -23.05 14.44 -2.51
CA GLU A 22 -23.80 13.97 -1.33
C GLU A 22 -23.55 12.47 -1.06
N HIS A 23 -22.90 11.78 -1.99
CA HIS A 23 -22.68 10.33 -1.92
C HIS A 23 -21.48 9.99 -1.05
N ILE A 24 -21.71 9.21 0.02
CA ILE A 24 -20.65 8.60 0.83
C ILE A 24 -20.19 7.33 0.11
N ALA A 25 -18.91 7.28 -0.26
CA ALA A 25 -18.33 6.20 -1.05
C ALA A 25 -17.84 5.02 -0.16
N LEU A 26 -18.66 4.58 0.78
CA LEU A 26 -18.37 3.50 1.72
C LEU A 26 -19.50 2.45 1.69
N SER A 27 -19.14 1.17 1.79
CA SER A 27 -20.10 0.08 1.97
C SER A 27 -20.72 0.10 3.36
N GLU A 28 -21.82 -0.64 3.55
CA GLU A 28 -22.44 -0.83 4.87
C GLU A 28 -21.45 -1.41 5.89
N LEU A 29 -20.59 -2.35 5.46
CA LEU A 29 -19.54 -2.93 6.31
C LEU A 29 -18.50 -1.88 6.71
N ALA A 30 -18.07 -1.04 5.78
CA ALA A 30 -17.13 0.03 6.06
C ALA A 30 -17.73 1.05 7.05
N LEU A 31 -18.97 1.48 6.84
CA LEU A 31 -19.69 2.36 7.76
C LEU A 31 -19.84 1.77 9.15
N LYS A 32 -20.16 0.48 9.26
CA LYS A 32 -20.23 -0.26 10.53
C LYS A 32 -18.87 -0.23 11.24
N LYS A 33 -17.79 -0.58 10.55
CA LYS A 33 -16.44 -0.59 11.14
C LYS A 33 -15.98 0.80 11.57
N ARG A 34 -16.33 1.87 10.80
CA ARG A 34 -16.08 3.26 11.22
C ARG A 34 -16.75 3.58 12.55
N ALA A 35 -18.04 3.20 12.70
CA ALA A 35 -18.79 3.43 13.92
C ALA A 35 -18.20 2.64 15.11
N GLU A 36 -17.87 1.37 14.92
CA GLU A 36 -17.27 0.51 15.96
C GLU A 36 -15.89 1.03 16.43
N ARG A 37 -15.12 1.64 15.52
CA ARG A 37 -13.78 2.19 15.80
C ARG A 37 -13.79 3.67 16.16
N ASN A 38 -14.98 4.30 16.30
CA ASN A 38 -15.14 5.73 16.56
C ASN A 38 -14.44 6.64 15.53
N ILE A 39 -14.42 6.24 14.26
CA ILE A 39 -13.85 7.02 13.16
C ILE A 39 -14.95 7.84 12.51
N ALA A 40 -14.85 9.15 12.60
CA ALA A 40 -15.84 10.07 12.05
C ALA A 40 -15.88 10.03 10.51
N ILE A 41 -17.09 10.18 9.96
CA ILE A 41 -17.29 10.48 8.54
C ILE A 41 -16.97 11.95 8.32
N ASP A 42 -16.10 12.22 7.35
CA ASP A 42 -15.66 13.58 7.00
C ASP A 42 -15.63 13.80 5.47
N SER A 43 -15.09 14.92 5.01
CA SER A 43 -15.02 15.27 3.59
C SER A 43 -14.27 14.26 2.73
N LEU A 44 -13.38 13.45 3.30
CA LEU A 44 -12.65 12.41 2.57
C LEU A 44 -13.52 11.19 2.23
N ASP A 45 -14.63 10.99 2.91
CA ASP A 45 -15.53 9.87 2.68
C ASP A 45 -16.58 10.16 1.58
N TYR A 46 -16.75 11.42 1.18
CA TYR A 46 -17.63 11.81 0.08
C TYR A 46 -16.95 11.63 -1.27
N ALA A 47 -17.72 11.19 -2.26
CA ALA A 47 -17.25 11.05 -3.64
C ALA A 47 -16.78 12.39 -4.22
N VAL A 48 -16.05 12.33 -5.32
CA VAL A 48 -15.70 13.51 -6.13
C VAL A 48 -16.96 14.13 -6.73
N SER A 49 -16.95 15.45 -6.95
CA SER A 49 -18.08 16.16 -7.57
C SER A 49 -18.51 15.52 -8.90
N PRO A 50 -19.74 15.01 -9.01
CA PRO A 50 -20.22 14.43 -10.26
C PRO A 50 -20.32 15.46 -11.39
N VAL A 51 -20.57 16.73 -11.05
CA VAL A 51 -20.64 17.83 -12.02
C VAL A 51 -19.27 18.08 -12.66
N TYR A 52 -18.18 17.97 -11.89
CA TYR A 52 -16.82 18.16 -12.41
C TYR A 52 -16.39 16.98 -13.30
N ILE A 53 -16.73 15.77 -12.90
CA ILE A 53 -16.48 14.56 -13.70
C ILE A 53 -17.25 14.62 -15.02
N ASP A 54 -18.52 15.03 -15.01
CA ASP A 54 -19.32 15.18 -16.23
C ASP A 54 -18.80 16.31 -17.13
N SER A 55 -18.22 17.37 -16.55
CA SER A 55 -17.58 18.45 -17.31
C SER A 55 -16.34 17.96 -18.05
N LEU A 56 -15.51 17.13 -17.40
CA LEU A 56 -14.35 16.49 -18.03
C LEU A 56 -14.77 15.57 -19.19
N ARG A 57 -15.79 14.73 -18.99
CA ARG A 57 -16.33 13.86 -20.05
C ARG A 57 -16.84 14.64 -21.25
N LYS A 58 -17.58 15.73 -21.03
CA LYS A 58 -18.17 16.58 -22.09
C LYS A 58 -17.14 17.22 -23.00
N VAL A 59 -15.93 17.52 -22.49
CA VAL A 59 -14.85 18.10 -23.31
C VAL A 59 -13.96 17.05 -23.96
N GLY A 60 -14.22 15.75 -23.74
CA GLY A 60 -13.50 14.65 -24.40
C GLY A 60 -12.38 14.02 -23.57
N CYS A 61 -12.45 14.13 -22.24
CA CYS A 61 -11.56 13.36 -21.36
C CYS A 61 -12.16 11.97 -21.12
N SER A 62 -11.34 10.92 -21.30
CA SER A 62 -11.62 9.57 -20.80
C SER A 62 -11.24 9.53 -19.33
N ILE A 63 -12.17 9.09 -18.46
CA ILE A 63 -11.95 9.01 -17.02
C ILE A 63 -11.52 7.57 -16.70
N TYR A 64 -10.34 7.40 -16.08
CA TYR A 64 -9.87 6.11 -15.57
C TYR A 64 -10.31 5.88 -14.13
N HIS A 65 -9.86 6.76 -13.22
CA HIS A 65 -10.17 6.70 -11.81
C HIS A 65 -10.60 8.05 -11.29
N THR A 66 -11.39 8.03 -10.23
CA THR A 66 -11.62 9.20 -9.37
C THR A 66 -11.03 8.92 -8.01
N SER A 67 -10.40 9.91 -7.40
CA SER A 67 -9.88 9.80 -6.04
C SER A 67 -10.62 10.77 -5.13
N ARG A 68 -11.36 10.23 -4.16
CA ARG A 68 -12.05 11.05 -3.17
C ARG A 68 -11.08 11.67 -2.16
N TRP A 69 -9.95 11.00 -1.87
CA TRP A 69 -8.97 11.50 -0.92
C TRP A 69 -8.07 12.57 -1.52
N MET A 70 -7.68 12.42 -2.78
CA MET A 70 -6.93 13.44 -3.52
C MET A 70 -7.85 14.47 -4.19
N ASN A 71 -9.17 14.31 -4.09
CA ASN A 71 -10.20 15.14 -4.70
C ASN A 71 -9.93 15.44 -6.17
N GLY A 72 -9.91 14.41 -7.00
CA GLY A 72 -9.56 14.56 -8.41
C GLY A 72 -9.91 13.35 -9.25
N ALA A 73 -9.44 13.36 -10.50
CA ALA A 73 -9.62 12.27 -11.44
C ALA A 73 -8.38 12.05 -12.30
N THR A 74 -8.05 10.80 -12.56
CA THR A 74 -7.08 10.41 -13.59
C THR A 74 -7.81 10.33 -14.92
N VAL A 75 -7.33 11.08 -15.90
CA VAL A 75 -7.94 11.22 -17.21
C VAL A 75 -6.94 10.99 -18.32
N GLU A 76 -7.41 10.49 -19.46
CA GLU A 76 -6.66 10.48 -20.71
C GLU A 76 -7.28 11.46 -21.69
N THR A 77 -6.44 12.32 -22.28
CA THR A 77 -6.88 13.35 -23.22
C THR A 77 -5.70 13.94 -23.98
N THR A 78 -5.98 14.91 -24.88
CA THR A 78 -4.95 15.67 -25.60
C THR A 78 -4.47 16.89 -24.80
N ASN A 79 -3.25 17.39 -25.12
CA ASN A 79 -2.75 18.64 -24.54
C ASN A 79 -3.67 19.83 -24.78
N ALA A 80 -4.33 19.92 -25.94
CA ALA A 80 -5.26 21.00 -26.25
C ALA A 80 -6.48 21.04 -25.32
N ILE A 81 -7.02 19.87 -24.99
CA ILE A 81 -8.16 19.75 -24.07
C ILE A 81 -7.71 20.04 -22.64
N ILE A 82 -6.57 19.50 -22.20
CA ILE A 82 -6.10 19.72 -20.83
C ILE A 82 -5.74 21.20 -20.57
N ASP A 83 -5.24 21.93 -21.58
CA ASP A 83 -4.99 23.37 -21.47
C ASP A 83 -6.27 24.21 -21.37
N GLN A 84 -7.40 23.70 -21.83
CA GLN A 84 -8.74 24.27 -21.54
C GLN A 84 -9.17 23.94 -20.10
N VAL A 85 -9.01 22.68 -19.67
CA VAL A 85 -9.38 22.19 -18.33
C VAL A 85 -8.64 22.97 -17.23
N LYS A 86 -7.35 23.23 -17.40
CA LYS A 86 -6.53 24.04 -16.46
C LYS A 86 -7.10 25.43 -16.16
N LYS A 87 -7.97 25.96 -17.02
CA LYS A 87 -8.54 27.31 -16.86
C LYS A 87 -9.86 27.32 -16.09
N TRP A 88 -10.40 26.15 -15.76
CA TRP A 88 -11.66 26.06 -15.04
C TRP A 88 -11.49 26.46 -13.57
N SER A 89 -12.44 27.22 -13.04
CA SER A 89 -12.36 27.75 -11.67
C SER A 89 -12.40 26.67 -10.58
N PHE A 90 -12.89 25.49 -10.90
CA PHE A 90 -12.97 24.36 -10.00
C PHE A 90 -11.77 23.37 -10.13
N VAL A 91 -10.81 23.67 -11.00
CA VAL A 91 -9.57 22.91 -11.13
C VAL A 91 -8.47 23.63 -10.35
N ASP A 92 -7.88 22.93 -9.38
CA ASP A 92 -6.77 23.42 -8.57
C ASP A 92 -5.45 23.21 -9.30
N THR A 93 -5.13 21.97 -9.63
CA THR A 93 -3.85 21.60 -10.27
C THR A 93 -4.07 20.44 -11.25
N VAL A 94 -3.20 20.37 -12.25
CA VAL A 94 -3.14 19.28 -13.23
C VAL A 94 -1.73 18.73 -13.29
N TYR A 95 -1.57 17.45 -13.01
CA TYR A 95 -0.31 16.72 -13.07
C TYR A 95 -0.29 15.81 -14.30
N LEU A 96 0.77 15.88 -15.10
CA LEU A 96 1.05 14.87 -16.13
C LEU A 96 1.51 13.58 -15.43
N THR A 97 0.89 12.44 -15.77
CA THR A 97 1.20 11.16 -15.16
C THR A 97 1.72 10.11 -16.15
N ARG A 98 1.52 10.31 -17.44
CA ARG A 98 2.11 9.50 -18.51
C ARG A 98 2.11 10.27 -19.82
N THR A 99 3.22 10.20 -20.57
CA THR A 99 3.26 10.64 -21.98
C THR A 99 3.03 9.40 -22.86
N THR A 100 1.99 9.40 -23.68
CA THR A 100 1.77 8.27 -24.59
C THR A 100 2.58 8.44 -25.87
N ASN A 101 3.79 7.89 -25.87
CA ASN A 101 4.45 7.43 -27.08
C ASN A 101 4.34 5.91 -27.24
N ALA A 102 3.35 5.30 -26.62
CA ALA A 102 3.05 3.91 -26.89
C ALA A 102 2.47 3.78 -28.30
N THR A 103 3.33 3.66 -29.29
CA THR A 103 2.98 2.94 -30.49
C THR A 103 2.43 1.57 -30.04
N PHE A 104 1.17 1.28 -30.34
CA PHE A 104 0.58 -0.05 -30.27
C PHE A 104 1.31 -1.00 -31.26
N GLY A 105 2.58 -1.22 -31.01
CA GLY A 105 3.40 -2.23 -31.64
C GLY A 105 3.92 -3.09 -30.52
N LYS A 106 3.70 -4.42 -30.61
CA LYS A 106 4.27 -5.38 -29.67
C LYS A 106 5.68 -4.93 -29.29
N PRO A 107 5.96 -4.67 -27.99
CA PRO A 107 7.29 -4.25 -27.58
C PRO A 107 8.30 -5.30 -28.05
N SER A 108 9.42 -4.84 -28.58
CA SER A 108 10.56 -5.71 -28.81
C SER A 108 10.90 -6.36 -27.47
N VAL A 109 11.32 -7.62 -27.47
CA VAL A 109 11.59 -8.49 -26.30
C VAL A 109 12.57 -7.88 -25.26
N SER A 110 13.12 -6.69 -25.51
CA SER A 110 14.11 -5.99 -24.66
C SER A 110 13.52 -5.04 -23.63
N LEU A 111 12.23 -4.72 -23.65
CA LEU A 111 11.55 -3.87 -22.67
C LEU A 111 10.48 -4.68 -21.92
N ARG A 112 10.86 -5.85 -21.41
CA ARG A 112 10.06 -6.48 -20.38
C ARG A 112 10.23 -5.63 -19.13
N LYS A 113 9.14 -5.01 -18.63
CA LYS A 113 9.05 -4.49 -17.30
C LYS A 113 9.80 -5.44 -16.37
N ARG A 114 10.80 -4.95 -15.68
CA ARG A 114 11.25 -5.56 -14.46
C ARG A 114 10.17 -5.26 -13.40
N ILE A 115 8.99 -5.90 -13.49
CA ILE A 115 8.52 -6.52 -12.26
C ILE A 115 9.78 -7.25 -11.84
N VAL A 116 10.30 -7.00 -10.65
CA VAL A 116 11.35 -7.83 -10.13
C VAL A 116 10.73 -9.21 -10.00
N GLU A 117 10.41 -9.82 -11.17
CA GLU A 117 10.39 -11.26 -11.27
C GLU A 117 11.81 -11.59 -10.88
N ASP A 118 11.96 -11.92 -9.61
CA ASP A 118 13.14 -12.59 -9.17
C ASP A 118 13.24 -13.86 -10.00
N SER A 119 13.85 -13.71 -11.17
CA SER A 119 14.16 -14.80 -12.10
C SER A 119 15.27 -15.68 -11.56
N SER A 120 15.84 -15.36 -10.41
CA SER A 120 16.67 -16.24 -9.63
C SER A 120 15.79 -17.10 -8.72
N ILE A 121 15.24 -18.20 -9.25
CA ILE A 121 15.02 -19.38 -8.42
C ILE A 121 16.44 -19.80 -7.98
N GLU A 122 16.94 -19.15 -6.93
CA GLU A 122 18.13 -19.65 -6.26
C GLU A 122 17.75 -21.04 -5.73
N ILE A 123 18.53 -22.05 -6.08
CA ILE A 123 18.42 -23.36 -5.45
C ILE A 123 18.91 -23.15 -4.01
N PHE A 124 17.99 -22.77 -3.13
CA PHE A 124 18.29 -22.72 -1.70
C PHE A 124 18.52 -24.16 -1.22
N PRO A 125 19.49 -24.37 -0.32
CA PRO A 125 19.70 -25.67 0.33
C PRO A 125 18.60 -25.95 1.36
N LEU A 126 17.38 -25.50 1.11
CA LEU A 126 16.21 -25.66 1.97
C LEU A 126 15.39 -26.85 1.48
N ASP A 127 15.09 -27.75 2.39
CA ASP A 127 14.09 -28.81 2.19
C ASP A 127 12.67 -28.16 2.29
N THR A 128 11.70 -28.64 1.54
CA THR A 128 10.29 -28.24 1.64
C THR A 128 9.72 -28.45 3.04
N ASN A 129 10.31 -29.31 3.86
CA ASN A 129 10.00 -29.44 5.30
C ASN A 129 10.36 -28.19 6.11
N GLN A 130 11.15 -27.26 5.57
CA GLN A 130 11.54 -26.00 6.18
C GLN A 130 10.66 -24.82 5.71
N ALA A 131 9.61 -25.09 4.95
CA ALA A 131 8.74 -24.07 4.37
C ALA A 131 8.09 -23.13 5.42
N ASN A 132 7.95 -23.57 6.66
CA ASN A 132 7.31 -22.79 7.73
C ASN A 132 8.31 -22.04 8.64
N LEU A 133 9.62 -22.05 8.35
CA LEU A 133 10.62 -21.31 9.14
C LEU A 133 10.30 -19.81 9.21
N GLN A 134 9.78 -19.24 8.12
CA GLN A 134 9.36 -17.84 8.05
C GLN A 134 8.28 -17.46 9.08
N LEU A 135 7.40 -18.39 9.46
CA LEU A 135 6.40 -18.18 10.49
C LEU A 135 6.97 -18.40 11.90
N GLN A 136 7.87 -19.38 12.03
CA GLN A 136 8.53 -19.70 13.31
C GLN A 136 9.38 -18.53 13.80
N GLN A 137 10.06 -17.82 12.89
CA GLN A 137 10.87 -16.66 13.19
C GLN A 137 10.08 -15.57 13.92
N LEU A 138 8.81 -15.40 13.58
CA LEU A 138 7.89 -14.42 14.17
C LEU A 138 7.16 -14.96 15.42
N ASN A 139 7.45 -16.19 15.88
CA ASN A 139 6.67 -16.91 16.90
C ASN A 139 5.18 -17.06 16.56
N LEU A 140 4.80 -16.93 15.28
CA LEU A 140 3.41 -17.02 14.83
C LEU A 140 2.75 -18.38 15.10
N PRO A 141 3.41 -19.55 15.04
CA PRO A 141 2.83 -20.83 15.40
C PRO A 141 2.25 -20.89 16.83
N ARG A 142 2.72 -20.04 17.76
CA ARG A 142 2.15 -19.95 19.11
C ARG A 142 0.77 -19.33 19.10
N LEU A 143 0.53 -18.28 18.29
CA LEU A 143 -0.82 -17.72 18.08
C LEU A 143 -1.72 -18.71 17.38
N HIS A 144 -1.21 -19.43 16.36
CA HIS A 144 -1.97 -20.49 15.69
C HIS A 144 -2.42 -21.58 16.67
N THR A 145 -1.51 -22.03 17.56
CA THR A 145 -1.83 -23.00 18.60
C THR A 145 -2.89 -22.48 19.59
N ALA A 146 -2.89 -21.16 19.84
CA ALA A 146 -3.90 -20.50 20.65
C ALA A 146 -5.24 -20.28 19.90
N GLY A 147 -5.34 -20.66 18.62
CA GLY A 147 -6.55 -20.62 17.81
C GLY A 147 -6.72 -19.38 16.95
N PHE A 148 -5.73 -18.49 16.89
CA PHE A 148 -5.77 -17.23 16.14
C PHE A 148 -5.11 -17.37 14.78
N HIS A 149 -5.91 -17.36 13.71
CA HIS A 149 -5.49 -17.54 12.31
C HIS A 149 -5.98 -16.40 11.40
N GLY A 150 -6.32 -15.24 11.98
CA GLY A 150 -6.80 -14.08 11.23
C GLY A 150 -8.33 -14.03 11.05
N GLN A 151 -9.10 -14.88 11.72
CA GLN A 151 -10.57 -14.88 11.62
C GLN A 151 -11.17 -13.53 12.02
N GLY A 152 -12.15 -13.08 11.24
CA GLY A 152 -12.82 -11.77 11.42
C GLY A 152 -12.08 -10.59 10.82
N ILE A 153 -10.84 -10.79 10.35
CA ILE A 153 -10.02 -9.74 9.69
C ILE A 153 -10.11 -9.90 8.18
N THR A 154 -10.18 -8.79 7.47
CA THR A 154 -10.18 -8.73 6.00
C THR A 154 -8.88 -8.10 5.51
N ILE A 155 -8.16 -8.80 4.64
CA ILE A 155 -6.89 -8.37 4.04
C ILE A 155 -7.12 -8.07 2.55
N ALA A 156 -6.73 -6.90 2.07
CA ALA A 156 -6.57 -6.65 0.64
C ALA A 156 -5.11 -6.88 0.24
N VAL A 157 -4.89 -7.78 -0.71
CA VAL A 157 -3.59 -7.99 -1.34
C VAL A 157 -3.57 -7.18 -2.63
N ILE A 158 -2.71 -6.15 -2.68
CA ILE A 158 -2.59 -5.23 -3.81
C ILE A 158 -1.27 -5.51 -4.52
N ASP A 159 -1.34 -5.92 -5.79
CA ASP A 159 -0.19 -6.47 -6.50
C ASP A 159 -0.32 -6.37 -8.03
N GLY A 160 0.67 -6.85 -8.78
CA GLY A 160 0.75 -6.79 -10.24
C GLY A 160 -0.02 -7.89 -10.99
N GLY A 161 -0.56 -8.92 -10.30
CA GLY A 161 -1.34 -9.97 -10.95
C GLY A 161 -1.43 -11.25 -10.12
N PHE A 162 -2.49 -12.03 -10.37
CA PHE A 162 -2.88 -13.17 -9.54
C PHE A 162 -3.09 -14.45 -10.37
N GLN A 163 -2.12 -14.75 -11.23
CA GLN A 163 -2.18 -15.92 -12.13
C GLN A 163 -2.54 -17.20 -11.36
N ASN A 164 -3.58 -17.89 -11.84
CA ASN A 164 -4.08 -19.16 -11.35
C ASN A 164 -4.52 -19.17 -9.85
N ALA A 165 -4.61 -18.03 -9.18
CA ALA A 165 -5.01 -18.00 -7.76
C ALA A 165 -6.43 -18.56 -7.53
N ASP A 166 -7.28 -18.57 -8.55
CA ASP A 166 -8.63 -19.13 -8.54
C ASP A 166 -8.68 -20.66 -8.64
N THR A 167 -7.62 -21.31 -9.16
CA THR A 167 -7.59 -22.73 -9.48
C THR A 167 -6.55 -23.56 -8.75
N LEU A 168 -5.54 -22.90 -8.15
CA LEU A 168 -4.48 -23.59 -7.40
C LEU A 168 -5.02 -24.33 -6.18
N ALA A 169 -4.68 -25.61 -6.05
CA ALA A 169 -5.12 -26.45 -4.93
C ALA A 169 -4.67 -25.93 -3.56
N ALA A 170 -3.55 -25.22 -3.48
CA ALA A 170 -3.07 -24.59 -2.25
C ALA A 170 -4.05 -23.56 -1.66
N PHE A 171 -4.99 -23.05 -2.46
CA PHE A 171 -6.03 -22.12 -2.00
C PHE A 171 -7.41 -22.74 -1.83
N ASP A 172 -7.59 -24.05 -2.06
CA ASP A 172 -8.91 -24.69 -1.97
C ASP A 172 -9.59 -24.49 -0.60
N ALA A 173 -8.81 -24.59 0.47
CA ALA A 173 -9.31 -24.41 1.83
C ALA A 173 -9.72 -22.98 2.18
N VAL A 174 -9.28 -21.99 1.40
CA VAL A 174 -9.53 -20.55 1.64
C VAL A 174 -10.28 -19.88 0.50
N ARG A 175 -10.74 -20.64 -0.49
CA ARG A 175 -11.37 -20.10 -1.70
C ARG A 175 -12.62 -19.27 -1.42
N GLU A 176 -13.46 -19.74 -0.49
CA GLU A 176 -14.67 -19.03 -0.08
C GLU A 176 -14.38 -17.75 0.73
N GLN A 177 -13.15 -17.58 1.22
CA GLN A 177 -12.70 -16.40 1.95
C GLN A 177 -12.20 -15.32 0.99
N ILE A 178 -12.03 -15.62 -0.32
CA ILE A 178 -11.75 -14.60 -1.35
C ILE A 178 -13.07 -13.92 -1.71
N LEU A 179 -13.33 -12.77 -1.07
CA LEU A 179 -14.58 -12.03 -1.18
C LEU A 179 -14.74 -11.30 -2.53
N GLY A 180 -13.65 -11.03 -3.22
CA GLY A 180 -13.65 -10.39 -4.53
C GLY A 180 -12.27 -10.20 -5.13
N ALA A 181 -12.26 -9.96 -6.44
CA ALA A 181 -11.08 -9.69 -7.24
C ALA A 181 -11.35 -8.48 -8.14
N TYR A 182 -10.44 -7.51 -8.15
CA TYR A 182 -10.61 -6.24 -8.86
C TYR A 182 -9.37 -5.91 -9.68
N ASP A 183 -9.55 -5.58 -10.96
CA ASP A 183 -8.51 -5.06 -11.83
C ASP A 183 -8.72 -3.56 -12.02
N LEU A 184 -7.72 -2.76 -11.64
CA LEU A 184 -7.71 -1.31 -11.76
C LEU A 184 -6.74 -0.82 -12.85
N THR A 185 -6.26 -1.73 -13.67
CA THR A 185 -5.41 -1.41 -14.82
C THR A 185 -6.24 -1.25 -16.09
N ASP A 186 -5.62 -0.80 -17.18
CA ASP A 186 -6.28 -0.71 -18.50
C ASP A 186 -6.25 -2.03 -19.26
N ASP A 187 -5.60 -3.05 -18.70
CA ASP A 187 -5.47 -4.35 -19.35
C ASP A 187 -6.80 -5.09 -19.29
N SER A 188 -7.36 -5.40 -20.47
CA SER A 188 -8.61 -6.17 -20.63
C SER A 188 -8.43 -7.67 -20.42
N ASP A 189 -7.26 -8.08 -19.90
CA ASP A 189 -6.90 -9.48 -19.75
C ASP A 189 -7.65 -10.15 -18.58
N ASN A 190 -7.76 -11.48 -18.66
CA ASN A 190 -8.31 -12.26 -17.57
C ASN A 190 -7.50 -12.05 -16.28
N PHE A 191 -8.15 -11.59 -15.22
CA PHE A 191 -7.54 -11.30 -13.91
C PHE A 191 -6.65 -12.44 -13.38
N TYR A 192 -7.07 -13.69 -13.55
CA TYR A 192 -6.32 -14.87 -13.15
C TYR A 192 -5.49 -15.49 -14.30
N GLY A 193 -5.40 -14.82 -15.42
CA GLY A 193 -4.62 -15.25 -16.59
C GLY A 193 -3.13 -15.02 -16.43
N SER A 194 -2.41 -15.03 -17.56
CA SER A 194 -0.95 -14.92 -17.61
C SER A 194 -0.39 -13.50 -17.34
N THR A 195 -1.19 -12.59 -16.81
CA THR A 195 -0.84 -11.18 -16.63
C THR A 195 0.20 -10.92 -15.54
N GLY A 196 0.49 -11.90 -14.69
CA GLY A 196 1.51 -11.81 -13.64
C GLY A 196 1.28 -12.83 -12.54
N SER A 197 2.35 -13.41 -12.03
CA SER A 197 2.31 -14.44 -10.98
C SER A 197 2.76 -13.93 -9.62
N HIS A 198 3.24 -12.68 -9.55
CA HIS A 198 3.83 -12.13 -8.35
C HIS A 198 2.82 -12.03 -7.20
N GLY A 199 1.64 -11.49 -7.43
CA GLY A 199 0.59 -11.40 -6.41
C GLY A 199 0.10 -12.76 -5.93
N THR A 200 0.10 -13.80 -6.79
CA THR A 200 -0.21 -15.18 -6.35
C THR A 200 0.83 -15.70 -5.37
N LYS A 201 2.12 -15.44 -5.63
CA LYS A 201 3.21 -15.80 -4.72
C LYS A 201 3.10 -15.04 -3.39
N CYS A 202 2.86 -13.74 -3.43
CA CYS A 202 2.60 -12.91 -2.24
C CYS A 202 1.40 -13.41 -1.45
N PHE A 203 0.27 -13.67 -2.12
CA PHE A 203 -0.93 -14.21 -1.50
C PHE A 203 -0.70 -15.58 -0.88
N SER A 204 0.17 -16.40 -1.46
CA SER A 204 0.49 -17.72 -0.93
C SER A 204 1.11 -17.66 0.47
N THR A 205 1.92 -16.63 0.78
CA THR A 205 2.52 -16.47 2.11
C THR A 205 1.51 -16.13 3.21
N ILE A 206 0.34 -15.61 2.80
CA ILE A 206 -0.76 -15.28 3.73
C ILE A 206 -1.73 -16.46 3.88
N ALA A 207 -2.14 -17.08 2.77
CA ALA A 207 -3.37 -17.86 2.71
C ALA A 207 -3.21 -19.33 2.32
N ALA A 208 -2.12 -19.72 1.64
CA ALA A 208 -2.02 -21.05 1.07
C ALA A 208 -1.90 -22.15 2.15
N ILE A 209 -2.48 -23.31 1.87
CA ILE A 209 -2.39 -24.52 2.70
C ILE A 209 -2.08 -25.72 1.83
N THR A 210 -1.00 -26.42 2.15
CA THR A 210 -0.65 -27.74 1.58
C THR A 210 -0.27 -28.71 2.71
N SER A 211 0.13 -29.93 2.36
CA SER A 211 0.56 -30.92 3.36
C SER A 211 1.79 -30.51 4.18
N ASN A 212 2.64 -29.64 3.62
CA ASN A 212 3.90 -29.22 4.24
C ASN A 212 4.10 -27.69 4.27
N TYR A 213 3.09 -26.91 3.88
CA TYR A 213 3.14 -25.46 3.84
C TYR A 213 1.85 -24.86 4.42
N THR A 214 2.00 -23.80 5.21
CA THR A 214 0.89 -23.04 5.77
C THR A 214 1.20 -21.54 5.67
N GLY A 215 0.28 -20.78 5.11
CA GLY A 215 0.31 -19.32 5.11
C GLY A 215 0.06 -18.73 6.49
N ALA A 216 0.35 -17.45 6.64
CA ALA A 216 0.33 -16.76 7.94
C ALA A 216 -1.08 -16.58 8.53
N ALA A 217 -2.13 -16.37 7.73
CA ALA A 217 -3.47 -15.97 8.19
C ALA A 217 -4.60 -16.73 7.48
N THR A 218 -4.58 -18.05 7.53
CA THR A 218 -5.44 -18.94 6.73
C THR A 218 -6.94 -18.88 7.04
N LYS A 219 -7.39 -18.10 8.02
CA LYS A 219 -8.82 -17.87 8.33
C LYS A 219 -9.24 -16.39 8.18
N ALA A 220 -8.40 -15.55 7.62
CA ALA A 220 -8.77 -14.18 7.24
C ALA A 220 -9.65 -14.20 5.97
N ASN A 221 -10.36 -13.10 5.72
CA ASN A 221 -11.01 -12.85 4.44
C ASN A 221 -10.09 -12.05 3.54
N TYR A 222 -10.27 -12.17 2.21
CA TYR A 222 -9.36 -11.56 1.25
C TYR A 222 -10.07 -10.82 0.14
N TYR A 223 -9.48 -9.70 -0.26
CA TYR A 223 -9.69 -9.08 -1.58
C TYR A 223 -8.37 -9.12 -2.35
N LEU A 224 -8.42 -9.48 -3.63
CA LEU A 224 -7.27 -9.47 -4.53
C LEU A 224 -7.44 -8.29 -5.46
N ILE A 225 -6.48 -7.37 -5.50
CA ILE A 225 -6.59 -6.13 -6.27
C ILE A 225 -5.34 -5.96 -7.12
N ARG A 226 -5.52 -5.90 -8.45
CA ARG A 226 -4.45 -5.60 -9.37
C ARG A 226 -4.41 -4.10 -9.64
N SER A 227 -3.24 -3.48 -9.44
CA SER A 227 -3.00 -2.05 -9.68
C SER A 227 -1.86 -1.75 -10.64
N GLU A 228 -1.07 -2.76 -11.03
CA GLU A 228 0.12 -2.60 -11.88
C GLU A 228 -0.13 -2.96 -13.34
N GLU A 229 0.36 -2.13 -14.24
CA GLU A 229 0.39 -2.40 -15.67
C GLU A 229 1.66 -3.21 -16.01
N ASN A 230 1.52 -4.29 -16.81
CA ASN A 230 2.64 -5.22 -17.04
C ASN A 230 3.76 -4.69 -17.94
N TYR A 231 3.55 -3.58 -18.64
CA TYR A 231 4.42 -3.14 -19.74
C TYR A 231 4.95 -1.72 -19.58
N THR A 232 4.53 -1.00 -18.54
CA THR A 232 4.92 0.39 -18.29
C THR A 232 5.21 0.61 -16.82
N GLU A 233 6.12 1.54 -16.52
CA GLU A 233 6.37 2.06 -15.18
C GLU A 233 6.16 3.57 -15.24
N SER A 234 4.99 4.04 -14.87
CA SER A 234 4.62 5.46 -14.98
C SER A 234 3.89 5.95 -13.72
N PRO A 235 3.87 7.27 -13.45
CA PRO A 235 3.09 7.81 -12.32
C PRO A 235 1.58 7.52 -12.37
N LYS A 236 1.05 7.05 -13.53
CA LYS A 236 -0.33 6.57 -13.63
C LYS A 236 -0.58 5.33 -12.77
N GLU A 237 0.43 4.47 -12.59
CA GLU A 237 0.33 3.30 -11.71
C GLU A 237 0.17 3.70 -10.25
N MET A 238 0.76 4.83 -9.82
CA MET A 238 0.44 5.40 -8.50
C MET A 238 -1.03 5.82 -8.39
N ASP A 239 -1.68 6.26 -9.48
CA ASP A 239 -3.11 6.60 -9.47
C ASP A 239 -3.98 5.33 -9.38
N ASN A 240 -3.60 4.24 -10.07
CA ASN A 240 -4.24 2.92 -9.92
C ASN A 240 -4.11 2.43 -8.48
N TRP A 241 -2.92 2.58 -7.89
CA TRP A 241 -2.66 2.22 -6.50
C TRP A 241 -3.51 3.04 -5.52
N VAL A 242 -3.63 4.36 -5.72
CA VAL A 242 -4.51 5.23 -4.93
C VAL A 242 -5.95 4.73 -5.00
N ALA A 243 -6.43 4.39 -6.20
CA ALA A 243 -7.77 3.83 -6.39
C ALA A 243 -7.93 2.48 -5.68
N ALA A 244 -6.89 1.63 -5.65
CA ALA A 244 -6.90 0.34 -4.94
C ALA A 244 -7.04 0.50 -3.42
N ILE A 245 -6.33 1.47 -2.83
CA ILE A 245 -6.43 1.77 -1.40
C ILE A 245 -7.80 2.36 -1.05
N GLU A 246 -8.32 3.29 -1.85
CA GLU A 246 -9.64 3.86 -1.63
C GLU A 246 -10.77 2.83 -1.82
N LEU A 247 -10.62 1.89 -2.75
CA LEU A 247 -11.51 0.75 -2.90
C LEU A 247 -11.46 -0.14 -1.65
N SER A 248 -10.26 -0.44 -1.15
CA SER A 248 -10.07 -1.22 0.08
C SER A 248 -10.80 -0.60 1.27
N ASP A 249 -10.69 0.72 1.43
CA ASP A 249 -11.43 1.47 2.46
C ASP A 249 -12.95 1.38 2.24
N SER A 250 -13.41 1.55 1.01
CA SER A 250 -14.84 1.44 0.66
C SER A 250 -15.42 0.06 0.93
N LEU A 251 -14.62 -1.00 0.79
CA LEU A 251 -15.02 -2.38 1.06
C LEU A 251 -14.95 -2.74 2.56
N GLY A 252 -14.36 -1.88 3.40
CA GLY A 252 -14.18 -2.14 4.83
C GLY A 252 -13.05 -3.11 5.14
N VAL A 253 -11.96 -3.06 4.38
CA VAL A 253 -10.73 -3.80 4.63
C VAL A 253 -10.08 -3.34 5.93
N ASP A 254 -9.47 -4.28 6.67
CA ASP A 254 -8.75 -3.99 7.91
C ASP A 254 -7.26 -3.79 7.67
N ILE A 255 -6.67 -4.64 6.82
CA ILE A 255 -5.23 -4.66 6.53
C ILE A 255 -5.02 -4.64 5.03
N THR A 256 -4.08 -3.84 4.56
CA THR A 256 -3.59 -3.95 3.19
C THR A 256 -2.19 -4.55 3.17
N SER A 257 -1.94 -5.50 2.27
CA SER A 257 -0.63 -6.09 1.99
C SER A 257 -0.18 -5.61 0.61
N ILE A 258 0.88 -4.79 0.57
CA ILE A 258 1.31 -4.08 -0.61
C ILE A 258 2.76 -4.43 -0.92
N SER A 259 2.96 -5.18 -2.01
CA SER A 259 4.27 -5.61 -2.46
C SER A 259 4.78 -4.83 -3.67
N LEU A 260 4.49 -3.52 -3.67
CA LEU A 260 4.75 -2.57 -4.75
C LEU A 260 5.49 -1.35 -4.22
N GLY A 261 6.22 -0.64 -5.11
CA GLY A 261 6.90 0.58 -4.73
C GLY A 261 7.42 1.37 -5.92
N TYR A 262 7.36 2.69 -5.83
CA TYR A 262 7.63 3.64 -6.90
C TYR A 262 8.81 4.55 -6.54
N ALA A 263 9.80 4.63 -7.40
CA ALA A 263 10.91 5.57 -7.31
C ALA A 263 11.43 5.96 -8.69
N MET A 264 11.64 4.97 -9.57
CA MET A 264 12.16 5.14 -10.91
C MET A 264 11.09 4.78 -11.92
N PHE A 265 10.88 5.64 -12.90
CA PHE A 265 9.90 5.47 -13.97
C PHE A 265 10.58 5.33 -15.32
N ASP A 266 9.87 4.75 -16.30
CA ASP A 266 10.35 4.63 -17.69
C ASP A 266 10.72 5.98 -18.28
N GLU A 267 9.96 7.02 -17.95
CA GLU A 267 10.25 8.40 -18.32
C GLU A 267 11.01 9.09 -17.18
N GLN A 268 12.29 9.35 -17.39
CA GLN A 268 13.18 9.92 -16.36
C GLN A 268 12.68 11.23 -15.73
N GLN A 269 11.88 12.00 -16.44
CA GLN A 269 11.27 13.23 -15.91
C GLN A 269 10.36 13.03 -14.71
N PHE A 270 9.85 11.80 -14.52
CA PHE A 270 9.00 11.44 -13.41
C PHE A 270 9.74 10.74 -12.27
N THR A 271 11.00 10.34 -12.50
CA THR A 271 11.82 9.67 -11.49
C THR A 271 11.94 10.54 -10.24
N LEU A 272 11.63 9.95 -9.10
CA LEU A 272 11.68 10.60 -7.80
C LEU A 272 13.12 10.76 -7.33
N SER A 273 13.34 11.67 -6.40
CA SER A 273 14.58 11.84 -5.67
C SER A 273 14.44 11.36 -4.23
N TYR A 274 15.55 11.13 -3.54
CA TYR A 274 15.48 10.76 -2.12
C TYR A 274 14.74 11.79 -1.27
N SER A 275 14.84 13.09 -1.59
CA SER A 275 14.09 14.15 -0.90
C SER A 275 12.57 14.00 -1.00
N ASP A 276 12.07 13.25 -1.99
CA ASP A 276 10.64 12.99 -2.14
C ASP A 276 10.15 11.84 -1.24
N MET A 277 11.09 11.14 -0.56
CA MET A 277 10.77 10.06 0.40
C MET A 277 10.49 10.64 1.79
N ASP A 278 9.60 11.63 1.88
CA ASP A 278 9.24 12.38 3.08
C ASP A 278 7.81 12.07 3.61
N GLY A 279 7.11 11.15 2.95
CA GLY A 279 5.72 10.77 3.27
C GLY A 279 4.67 11.76 2.77
N GLN A 280 5.06 12.87 2.11
CA GLN A 280 4.16 13.94 1.67
C GLN A 280 4.25 14.25 0.17
N ALA A 281 5.42 14.06 -0.44
CA ALA A 281 5.67 14.45 -1.82
C ALA A 281 4.79 13.70 -2.81
N THR A 282 4.63 12.37 -2.63
CA THR A 282 3.85 11.54 -3.56
C THR A 282 2.38 11.42 -3.17
N ARG A 283 1.50 11.20 -4.16
CA ARG A 283 0.09 10.90 -3.89
C ARG A 283 -0.08 9.56 -3.18
N SER A 284 0.74 8.56 -3.51
CA SER A 284 0.72 7.25 -2.87
C SER A 284 1.04 7.34 -1.38
N SER A 285 2.09 8.05 -0.96
CA SER A 285 2.45 8.17 0.46
C SER A 285 1.40 8.94 1.27
N ARG A 286 0.85 10.04 0.71
CA ARG A 286 -0.28 10.74 1.35
C ARG A 286 -1.51 9.85 1.50
N THR A 287 -1.84 9.06 0.48
CA THR A 287 -2.96 8.13 0.51
C THR A 287 -2.76 7.04 1.56
N ALA A 288 -1.56 6.47 1.68
CA ALA A 288 -1.23 5.49 2.72
C ALA A 288 -1.44 6.06 4.14
N THR A 289 -1.00 7.29 4.37
CA THR A 289 -1.21 8.00 5.64
C THR A 289 -2.70 8.24 5.92
N ILE A 290 -3.49 8.64 4.91
CA ILE A 290 -4.94 8.79 5.06
C ILE A 290 -5.60 7.45 5.39
N ALA A 291 -5.22 6.37 4.70
CA ALA A 291 -5.74 5.03 4.92
C ALA A 291 -5.54 4.58 6.38
N SER A 292 -4.35 4.84 6.93
CA SER A 292 -4.05 4.56 8.34
C SER A 292 -4.97 5.34 9.29
N ARG A 293 -5.17 6.64 9.05
CA ARG A 293 -6.09 7.50 9.83
C ARG A 293 -7.55 7.04 9.73
N LYS A 294 -7.91 6.42 8.61
CA LYS A 294 -9.24 5.84 8.36
C LYS A 294 -9.40 4.43 8.94
N GLY A 295 -8.42 3.94 9.71
CA GLY A 295 -8.50 2.72 10.51
C GLY A 295 -8.01 1.46 9.83
N MET A 296 -7.36 1.55 8.67
CA MET A 296 -6.66 0.44 8.05
C MET A 296 -5.22 0.33 8.56
N LEU A 297 -4.73 -0.88 8.76
CA LEU A 297 -3.30 -1.14 8.92
C LEU A 297 -2.67 -1.34 7.54
N VAL A 298 -1.89 -0.37 7.11
CA VAL A 298 -1.23 -0.40 5.80
C VAL A 298 0.15 -1.04 5.96
N VAL A 299 0.38 -2.19 5.30
CA VAL A 299 1.65 -2.93 5.33
C VAL A 299 2.27 -2.88 3.93
N VAL A 300 3.50 -2.39 3.83
CA VAL A 300 4.17 -2.10 2.55
C VAL A 300 5.57 -2.67 2.53
N ALA A 301 5.99 -3.26 1.42
CA ALA A 301 7.36 -3.69 1.18
C ALA A 301 8.32 -2.48 1.11
N ALA A 302 9.49 -2.57 1.73
CA ALA A 302 10.46 -1.48 1.75
C ALA A 302 11.06 -1.14 0.36
N GLY A 303 11.07 -2.12 -0.55
CA GLY A 303 11.75 -2.07 -1.84
C GLY A 303 12.99 -2.98 -1.89
N ASN A 304 13.49 -3.21 -3.10
CA ASN A 304 14.62 -4.13 -3.36
C ASN A 304 15.81 -3.38 -3.99
N GLU A 305 16.10 -2.21 -3.43
CA GLU A 305 17.08 -1.27 -3.98
C GLU A 305 18.35 -1.15 -3.12
N GLY A 306 18.46 -1.88 -1.99
CA GLY A 306 19.52 -1.75 -1.00
C GLY A 306 20.94 -1.92 -1.53
N ASP A 307 21.14 -2.74 -2.53
CA ASP A 307 22.43 -2.99 -3.22
C ASP A 307 22.52 -2.29 -4.60
N LYS A 308 21.55 -1.43 -4.95
CA LYS A 308 21.51 -0.67 -6.19
C LYS A 308 21.76 0.82 -5.97
N ALA A 309 21.83 1.58 -7.07
CA ALA A 309 22.12 3.01 -7.03
C ALA A 309 21.07 3.85 -6.26
N TRP A 310 19.80 3.46 -6.27
CA TRP A 310 18.76 4.12 -5.49
C TRP A 310 18.95 3.94 -3.99
N HIS A 311 19.21 2.70 -3.55
CA HIS A 311 19.55 2.31 -2.18
C HIS A 311 18.42 2.40 -1.15
N TYR A 312 17.57 3.40 -1.20
CA TYR A 312 16.59 3.73 -0.17
C TYR A 312 15.23 3.06 -0.40
N ILE A 313 14.36 3.23 0.59
CA ILE A 313 12.93 2.87 0.48
C ILE A 313 12.28 3.57 -0.71
N THR A 314 11.18 3.02 -1.18
CA THR A 314 10.40 3.55 -2.31
C THR A 314 9.01 4.00 -1.82
N SER A 315 8.38 4.98 -2.49
CA SER A 315 6.99 5.35 -2.17
C SER A 315 6.04 4.18 -2.48
N PRO A 316 5.05 3.86 -1.63
CA PRO A 316 4.60 4.56 -0.43
C PRO A 316 5.24 4.08 0.89
N ALA A 317 6.33 3.31 0.87
CA ALA A 317 6.98 2.81 2.08
C ALA A 317 7.51 3.93 3.00
N ASP A 318 7.70 5.15 2.48
CA ASP A 318 8.07 6.36 3.21
C ASP A 318 6.90 7.00 3.99
N ALA A 319 5.65 6.53 3.80
CA ALA A 319 4.47 7.12 4.43
C ALA A 319 4.51 7.02 5.96
N ASP A 320 3.85 7.97 6.63
CA ASP A 320 3.69 7.95 8.07
C ASP A 320 2.60 6.97 8.53
N SER A 321 2.73 6.46 9.76
CA SER A 321 1.70 5.64 10.42
C SER A 321 1.37 4.30 9.75
N ILE A 322 2.27 3.77 8.92
CA ILE A 322 2.17 2.46 8.26
C ILE A 322 3.21 1.46 8.82
N LEU A 323 3.18 0.21 8.37
CA LEU A 323 4.25 -0.77 8.60
C LEU A 323 5.01 -1.02 7.30
N THR A 324 6.22 -0.49 7.20
CA THR A 324 7.15 -0.80 6.12
C THR A 324 8.00 -1.99 6.51
N VAL A 325 8.14 -2.98 5.62
CA VAL A 325 8.74 -4.27 5.91
C VAL A 325 10.00 -4.49 5.09
N GLY A 326 11.14 -4.62 5.77
CA GLY A 326 12.42 -5.03 5.22
C GLY A 326 12.56 -6.56 5.12
N ALA A 327 13.57 -7.01 4.39
CA ALA A 327 13.82 -8.43 4.12
C ALA A 327 15.05 -8.94 4.85
N ILE A 328 14.92 -10.09 5.54
CA ILE A 328 16.03 -10.84 6.13
C ILE A 328 16.14 -12.23 5.51
N ASP A 329 17.31 -12.83 5.65
CA ASP A 329 17.62 -14.20 5.23
C ASP A 329 17.01 -15.20 6.22
N VAL A 330 16.31 -16.21 5.70
CA VAL A 330 15.60 -17.23 6.49
C VAL A 330 16.51 -18.08 7.38
N LEU A 331 17.79 -18.26 7.01
CA LEU A 331 18.72 -19.10 7.74
C LEU A 331 19.57 -18.34 8.75
N THR A 332 19.95 -17.09 8.44
CA THR A 332 20.90 -16.33 9.26
C THR A 332 20.26 -15.21 10.06
N ASN A 333 19.03 -14.79 9.72
CA ASN A 333 18.37 -13.59 10.24
C ASN A 333 19.14 -12.29 9.92
N GLU A 334 20.10 -12.34 9.02
CA GLU A 334 20.81 -11.16 8.54
C GLU A 334 19.98 -10.43 7.49
N ILE A 335 20.16 -9.11 7.41
CA ILE A 335 19.48 -8.31 6.39
C ILE A 335 19.86 -8.80 4.98
N ALA A 336 18.89 -8.97 4.11
CA ALA A 336 19.12 -9.26 2.71
C ALA A 336 19.72 -8.03 2.02
N LYS A 337 20.79 -8.19 1.26
CA LYS A 337 21.53 -7.06 0.65
C LYS A 337 20.66 -6.16 -0.23
N PHE A 338 19.67 -6.76 -0.88
CA PHE A 338 18.72 -6.01 -1.72
C PHE A 338 17.69 -5.21 -0.92
N SER A 339 17.45 -5.53 0.37
CA SER A 339 16.45 -4.82 1.16
C SER A 339 16.76 -3.33 1.22
N SER A 340 15.81 -2.50 0.80
CA SER A 340 15.95 -1.03 0.81
C SER A 340 16.12 -0.48 2.22
N TRP A 341 16.84 0.63 2.33
CA TRP A 341 17.25 1.25 3.58
C TRP A 341 16.41 2.48 3.89
N GLY A 342 16.22 2.75 5.19
CA GLY A 342 15.90 4.08 5.68
C GLY A 342 17.14 4.96 5.86
N PRO A 343 16.96 6.06 6.58
CA PRO A 343 15.70 6.60 7.05
C PRO A 343 14.86 7.21 5.91
N THR A 344 13.68 7.76 6.23
CA THR A 344 13.00 8.69 5.31
C THR A 344 13.79 9.99 5.17
N ALA A 345 13.50 10.77 4.14
CA ALA A 345 14.17 12.07 3.93
C ALA A 345 13.93 13.07 5.08
N ASP A 346 12.82 12.93 5.81
CA ASP A 346 12.48 13.69 7.01
C ASP A 346 12.97 13.01 8.33
N GLY A 347 13.75 11.92 8.23
CA GLY A 347 14.48 11.31 9.35
C GLY A 347 13.70 10.29 10.18
N ARG A 348 12.54 9.80 9.70
CA ARG A 348 11.79 8.73 10.39
C ARG A 348 12.45 7.36 10.16
N VAL A 349 12.37 6.50 11.17
CA VAL A 349 12.86 5.12 11.09
C VAL A 349 12.06 4.34 10.05
N LYS A 350 12.75 3.80 9.06
CA LYS A 350 12.27 2.87 8.04
C LYS A 350 13.38 1.84 7.69
N PRO A 351 12.99 0.63 7.27
CA PRO A 351 11.67 0.04 7.46
C PRO A 351 11.29 0.01 8.94
N GLU A 352 10.00 -0.14 9.31
CA GLU A 352 9.67 -0.32 10.72
C GLU A 352 10.13 -1.69 11.22
N VAL A 353 9.86 -2.76 10.48
CA VAL A 353 10.17 -4.12 10.89
C VAL A 353 10.75 -4.94 9.74
N CYS A 354 11.32 -6.10 10.06
CA CYS A 354 11.81 -7.05 9.08
C CYS A 354 11.16 -8.43 9.26
N ALA A 355 11.00 -9.15 8.15
CA ALA A 355 10.63 -10.56 8.13
C ALA A 355 11.41 -11.29 7.03
N VAL A 356 11.24 -12.62 6.95
CA VAL A 356 11.89 -13.43 5.90
C VAL A 356 11.48 -12.92 4.52
N GLY A 357 12.45 -12.41 3.77
CA GLY A 357 12.31 -11.99 2.38
C GLY A 357 13.40 -12.57 1.48
N LYS A 358 14.37 -13.30 2.06
CA LYS A 358 15.34 -14.07 1.29
C LYS A 358 15.25 -15.54 1.67
N GLY A 359 15.05 -16.41 0.68
CA GLY A 359 14.72 -17.82 0.88
C GLY A 359 13.30 -18.03 1.41
N THR A 360 12.38 -17.15 1.06
CA THR A 360 10.96 -17.26 1.45
C THR A 360 10.29 -18.41 0.71
N ALA A 361 9.63 -19.30 1.44
CA ALA A 361 8.83 -20.36 0.84
C ALA A 361 7.53 -19.78 0.25
N LEU A 362 7.21 -20.18 -0.97
CA LEU A 362 6.10 -19.68 -1.80
C LEU A 362 5.43 -20.85 -2.52
N ILE A 363 4.21 -20.65 -2.99
CA ILE A 363 3.57 -21.59 -3.91
C ILE A 363 3.83 -21.15 -5.36
N ASN A 364 4.33 -22.08 -6.16
CA ASN A 364 4.49 -21.89 -7.60
C ASN A 364 3.11 -21.85 -8.28
N PRO A 365 2.77 -20.76 -8.98
CA PRO A 365 1.46 -20.61 -9.63
C PRO A 365 1.20 -21.59 -10.78
N ILE A 366 2.22 -22.30 -11.26
CA ILE A 366 2.10 -23.18 -12.42
C ILE A 366 1.78 -24.62 -12.01
N ASP A 367 2.45 -25.15 -10.99
CA ASP A 367 2.37 -26.56 -10.64
C ASP A 367 1.99 -26.83 -9.18
N ASN A 368 1.67 -25.77 -8.43
CA ASN A 368 1.31 -25.84 -7.00
C ASN A 368 2.44 -26.39 -6.09
N SER A 369 3.68 -26.46 -6.56
CA SER A 369 4.83 -26.86 -5.75
C SER A 369 5.26 -25.73 -4.79
N VAL A 370 5.95 -26.11 -3.70
CA VAL A 370 6.65 -25.15 -2.86
C VAL A 370 7.98 -24.79 -3.52
N VAL A 371 8.21 -23.50 -3.72
CA VAL A 371 9.44 -22.92 -4.23
C VAL A 371 9.96 -21.86 -3.26
N PHE A 372 11.21 -21.42 -3.44
CA PHE A 372 11.80 -20.36 -2.62
C PHE A 372 12.10 -19.14 -3.47
N GLY A 373 11.85 -17.96 -2.93
CA GLY A 373 12.08 -16.69 -3.61
C GLY A 373 12.66 -15.62 -2.71
N ASN A 374 13.07 -14.50 -3.35
CA ASN A 374 13.69 -13.36 -2.67
C ASN A 374 12.91 -12.08 -3.00
N GLY A 375 12.75 -11.20 -2.04
CA GLY A 375 12.12 -9.90 -2.17
C GLY A 375 11.48 -9.43 -0.88
N THR A 376 11.54 -8.13 -0.61
CA THR A 376 10.73 -7.50 0.45
C THR A 376 9.23 -7.70 0.19
N SER A 377 8.88 -7.94 -1.08
CA SER A 377 7.53 -8.32 -1.53
C SER A 377 6.99 -9.60 -0.88
N PHE A 378 7.86 -10.50 -0.39
CA PHE A 378 7.46 -11.73 0.29
C PHE A 378 7.49 -11.57 1.81
N ALA A 379 8.33 -10.69 2.34
CA ALA A 379 8.35 -10.34 3.77
C ALA A 379 7.10 -9.56 4.18
N CYS A 380 6.66 -8.62 3.36
CA CYS A 380 5.49 -7.77 3.59
C CYS A 380 4.21 -8.58 3.87
N PRO A 381 3.76 -9.52 3.01
CA PRO A 381 2.55 -10.28 3.24
C PRO A 381 2.64 -11.21 4.47
N ILE A 382 3.82 -11.69 4.84
CA ILE A 382 4.02 -12.46 6.09
C ILE A 382 3.68 -11.58 7.30
N ILE A 383 4.16 -10.34 7.33
CA ILE A 383 3.82 -9.36 8.39
C ILE A 383 2.33 -9.00 8.36
N ALA A 384 1.74 -8.81 7.17
CA ALA A 384 0.30 -8.54 7.05
C ALA A 384 -0.55 -9.69 7.62
N GLY A 385 -0.19 -10.94 7.31
CA GLY A 385 -0.85 -12.13 7.86
C GLY A 385 -0.62 -12.29 9.36
N MET A 386 0.59 -12.06 9.86
CA MET A 386 0.90 -12.04 11.29
C MET A 386 0.06 -10.97 12.02
N ALA A 387 -0.04 -9.77 11.46
CA ALA A 387 -0.86 -8.69 12.02
C ALA A 387 -2.35 -9.06 12.06
N ALA A 388 -2.86 -9.78 11.06
CA ALA A 388 -4.24 -10.27 11.06
C ALA A 388 -4.48 -11.29 12.19
N CYS A 389 -3.53 -12.19 12.45
CA CYS A 389 -3.61 -13.12 13.57
C CYS A 389 -3.58 -12.40 14.91
N LEU A 390 -2.70 -11.41 15.08
CA LEU A 390 -2.65 -10.58 16.29
C LEU A 390 -3.96 -9.81 16.49
N TRP A 391 -4.46 -9.18 15.43
CA TRP A 391 -5.71 -8.40 15.51
C TRP A 391 -6.93 -9.29 15.78
N SER A 392 -6.97 -10.50 15.22
CA SER A 392 -8.02 -11.48 15.55
C SER A 392 -8.00 -11.91 17.03
N ALA A 393 -6.83 -11.84 17.68
CA ALA A 393 -6.68 -12.11 19.12
C ALA A 393 -6.99 -10.87 20.00
N LEU A 394 -7.00 -9.68 19.43
CA LEU A 394 -7.22 -8.40 20.09
C LEU A 394 -8.27 -7.57 19.33
N PRO A 395 -9.53 -8.04 19.24
CA PRO A 395 -10.53 -7.45 18.33
C PRO A 395 -10.92 -6.01 18.66
N ASP A 396 -10.73 -5.59 19.91
CA ASP A 396 -11.03 -4.23 20.37
C ASP A 396 -9.87 -3.25 20.11
N ALA A 397 -8.69 -3.73 19.69
CA ALA A 397 -7.54 -2.88 19.41
C ALA A 397 -7.74 -2.09 18.12
N SER A 398 -7.26 -0.86 18.09
CA SER A 398 -7.17 -0.07 16.87
C SER A 398 -6.03 -0.55 15.96
N ASN A 399 -6.06 -0.16 14.68
CA ASN A 399 -4.96 -0.42 13.76
C ASN A 399 -3.61 0.10 14.28
N MET A 400 -3.62 1.27 14.93
CA MET A 400 -2.40 1.87 15.49
C MET A 400 -1.89 1.14 16.73
N GLU A 401 -2.79 0.59 17.56
CA GLU A 401 -2.38 -0.27 18.68
C GLU A 401 -1.77 -1.58 18.19
N ILE A 402 -2.33 -2.21 17.16
CA ILE A 402 -1.74 -3.41 16.52
C ILE A 402 -0.37 -3.08 15.96
N ARG A 403 -0.24 -1.96 15.22
CA ARG A 403 1.04 -1.49 14.70
C ARG A 403 2.08 -1.31 15.81
N GLU A 404 1.72 -0.59 16.85
CA GLU A 404 2.63 -0.28 17.94
C GLU A 404 3.06 -1.53 18.72
N ARG A 405 2.16 -2.46 18.98
CA ARG A 405 2.50 -3.75 19.63
C ARG A 405 3.49 -4.56 18.80
N ILE A 406 3.34 -4.56 17.46
CA ILE A 406 4.28 -5.22 16.55
C ILE A 406 5.66 -4.57 16.67
N ILE A 407 5.74 -3.25 16.61
CA ILE A 407 7.00 -2.50 16.71
C ILE A 407 7.66 -2.73 18.08
N GLN A 408 6.90 -2.61 19.17
CA GLN A 408 7.43 -2.78 20.53
C GLN A 408 7.93 -4.20 20.83
N SER A 409 7.39 -5.21 20.14
CA SER A 409 7.85 -6.59 20.26
C SER A 409 9.11 -6.91 19.47
N SER A 410 9.59 -5.96 18.67
CA SER A 410 10.68 -6.18 17.72
C SER A 410 12.05 -6.16 18.40
N SER A 411 12.96 -6.98 17.90
CA SER A 411 14.25 -7.34 18.51
C SER A 411 15.21 -6.16 18.73
N LEU A 412 15.03 -5.05 18.01
CA LEU A 412 15.85 -3.83 18.08
C LEU A 412 15.03 -2.60 18.52
N TYR A 413 13.89 -2.79 19.21
CA TYR A 413 12.98 -1.71 19.56
C TYR A 413 13.68 -0.49 20.21
N ASN A 414 14.63 -0.75 21.13
CA ASN A 414 15.34 0.32 21.85
C ASN A 414 16.55 0.88 21.07
N THR A 415 16.96 0.27 19.98
CA THR A 415 18.15 0.64 19.19
C THR A 415 17.88 0.44 17.70
N PRO A 416 16.92 1.19 17.11
CA PRO A 416 16.55 1.01 15.72
C PRO A 416 17.72 1.31 14.77
N HIS A 417 17.69 0.68 13.59
CA HIS A 417 18.75 0.75 12.59
C HIS A 417 18.16 0.99 11.19
N ASP A 418 18.86 1.73 10.33
CA ASP A 418 18.36 2.12 9.01
C ASP A 418 18.06 0.94 8.06
N GLN A 419 18.65 -0.24 8.32
CA GLN A 419 18.39 -1.46 7.53
C GLN A 419 17.31 -2.35 8.15
N TYR A 420 17.35 -2.51 9.48
CA TYR A 420 16.48 -3.43 10.21
C TYR A 420 15.25 -2.73 10.80
N GLY A 421 15.24 -1.40 10.82
CA GLY A 421 14.25 -0.66 11.60
C GLY A 421 14.29 -1.05 13.07
N TYR A 422 13.14 -1.37 13.63
CA TYR A 422 13.04 -1.90 14.99
C TYR A 422 13.33 -3.40 15.08
N GLY A 423 13.68 -4.06 13.95
CA GLY A 423 14.09 -5.45 13.91
C GLY A 423 12.97 -6.43 13.58
N ILE A 424 13.11 -7.65 14.06
CA ILE A 424 12.20 -8.77 13.79
C ILE A 424 11.16 -8.81 14.92
N PRO A 425 9.85 -8.72 14.61
CA PRO A 425 8.82 -8.77 15.63
C PRO A 425 8.61 -10.18 16.20
N ASP A 426 8.27 -10.24 17.48
CA ASP A 426 7.77 -11.44 18.18
C ASP A 426 6.28 -11.27 18.44
N VAL A 427 5.44 -11.91 17.64
CA VAL A 427 3.98 -11.74 17.75
C VAL A 427 3.40 -12.30 19.04
N TRP A 428 4.04 -13.32 19.64
CA TRP A 428 3.60 -13.83 20.93
C TRP A 428 3.88 -12.83 22.06
N GLN A 429 5.00 -12.12 21.99
CA GLN A 429 5.29 -11.01 22.89
C GLN A 429 4.32 -9.86 22.66
N ALA A 430 4.04 -9.49 21.39
CA ALA A 430 3.05 -8.46 21.04
C ALA A 430 1.66 -8.75 21.60
N TYR A 431 1.22 -10.02 21.57
CA TYR A 431 -0.05 -10.47 22.15
C TYR A 431 -0.08 -10.35 23.67
N ASN A 432 0.99 -10.79 24.35
CA ASN A 432 1.05 -10.83 25.83
C ASN A 432 1.44 -9.48 26.46
N ASN A 433 1.87 -8.50 25.67
CA ASN A 433 2.26 -7.21 26.21
C ASN A 433 1.04 -6.42 26.69
N THR A 434 0.70 -6.58 27.97
CA THR A 434 -0.42 -5.89 28.63
C THR A 434 -0.09 -4.45 29.03
N ASN A 435 1.17 -4.01 28.88
CA ASN A 435 1.66 -2.71 29.30
C ASN A 435 1.54 -1.62 28.23
N SER A 436 0.94 -1.89 27.08
CA SER A 436 0.54 -0.81 26.19
C SER A 436 -0.68 -0.09 26.78
N ALA A 437 -0.44 0.74 27.81
CA ALA A 437 -1.27 1.91 28.00
C ALA A 437 -1.34 2.59 26.61
N SER A 438 -2.55 2.96 26.19
CA SER A 438 -2.77 3.74 24.96
C SER A 438 -1.62 4.70 24.78
N PRO A 439 -0.97 4.77 23.63
CA PRO A 439 0.02 5.80 23.42
C PRO A 439 -0.69 7.09 23.84
N HIS A 440 -0.17 7.79 24.82
CA HIS A 440 -0.46 9.20 24.93
C HIS A 440 -0.02 9.73 23.57
N ILE A 441 -0.99 9.85 22.67
CA ILE A 441 -0.87 10.83 21.61
C ILE A 441 -0.69 12.10 22.41
N GLU A 442 0.55 12.54 22.58
CA GLU A 442 0.79 13.95 22.77
C GLU A 442 0.13 14.58 21.54
N THR A 443 -1.13 14.95 21.71
CA THR A 443 -1.76 15.95 20.87
C THR A 443 -0.85 17.13 21.06
N LYS A 444 0.09 17.34 20.12
CA LYS A 444 0.70 18.66 19.97
C LYS A 444 -0.47 19.61 20.05
N PRO A 445 -0.49 20.56 21.01
CA PRO A 445 -1.66 21.34 21.28
C PRO A 445 -2.17 21.88 19.94
N SER A 446 -3.37 21.48 19.57
CA SER A 446 -3.98 21.87 18.33
C SER A 446 -3.99 23.38 18.33
N ALA A 447 -3.35 23.99 17.33
CA ALA A 447 -3.36 25.43 17.21
C ALA A 447 -4.82 25.88 17.07
N GLU A 448 -5.35 26.46 18.12
CA GLU A 448 -6.75 26.91 18.13
C GLU A 448 -6.84 28.24 17.37
N LYS A 449 -7.73 28.29 16.40
CA LYS A 449 -7.96 29.51 15.61
C LYS A 449 -9.09 30.32 16.27
N ILE A 450 -8.82 31.56 16.63
CA ILE A 450 -9.80 32.48 17.20
C ILE A 450 -9.85 33.78 16.39
N LEU A 451 -11.03 34.39 16.33
CA LEU A 451 -11.23 35.71 15.76
C LEU A 451 -11.28 36.75 16.90
N ILE A 452 -10.35 37.72 16.88
CA ILE A 452 -10.34 38.85 17.81
C ILE A 452 -10.39 40.10 16.96
N ASP A 453 -11.39 40.95 17.15
CA ASP A 453 -11.60 42.20 16.43
C ASP A 453 -11.56 42.07 14.90
N GLY A 454 -12.11 40.93 14.39
CA GLY A 454 -12.14 40.62 12.96
C GLY A 454 -10.82 40.13 12.37
N GLN A 455 -9.80 39.92 13.17
CA GLN A 455 -8.51 39.34 12.78
C GLN A 455 -8.39 37.90 13.26
N LEU A 456 -7.87 37.02 12.39
CA LEU A 456 -7.60 35.62 12.71
C LEU A 456 -6.30 35.51 13.53
N TRP A 457 -6.40 34.91 14.70
CA TRP A 457 -5.28 34.59 15.59
C TRP A 457 -5.19 33.07 15.77
N ILE A 458 -3.98 32.60 15.97
CA ILE A 458 -3.65 31.20 16.24
C ILE A 458 -3.10 31.10 17.66
N ILE A 459 -3.75 30.33 18.52
CA ILE A 459 -3.19 29.97 19.82
C ILE A 459 -2.28 28.75 19.61
N HIS A 460 -1.00 28.92 19.88
CA HIS A 460 -0.03 27.83 19.85
C HIS A 460 0.81 27.92 21.13
N GLU A 461 0.93 26.82 21.88
CA GLU A 461 1.66 26.76 23.17
C GLU A 461 1.23 27.84 24.18
N GLY A 462 -0.03 28.22 24.20
CA GLY A 462 -0.58 29.23 25.09
C GLY A 462 -0.31 30.68 24.66
N TYR A 463 0.27 30.90 23.50
CA TYR A 463 0.52 32.23 22.96
C TYR A 463 -0.34 32.53 21.72
N LEU A 464 -0.76 33.78 21.61
CA LEU A 464 -1.51 34.29 20.43
C LEU A 464 -0.52 34.74 19.35
N HIS A 465 -0.67 34.19 18.16
CA HIS A 465 0.09 34.55 16.95
C HIS A 465 -0.87 35.05 15.87
N ASN A 466 -0.50 36.11 15.17
CA ASN A 466 -1.21 36.49 13.94
C ASN A 466 -0.82 35.54 12.78
N ILE A 467 -1.51 35.67 11.65
CA ILE A 467 -1.25 34.86 10.44
C ILE A 467 0.17 35.01 9.88
N MET A 468 0.94 35.99 10.32
CA MET A 468 2.35 36.19 9.96
C MET A 468 3.32 35.64 11.04
N GLY A 469 2.83 34.94 12.06
CA GLY A 469 3.64 34.35 13.13
C GLY A 469 4.11 35.36 14.20
N GLN A 470 3.62 36.59 14.23
CA GLN A 470 3.98 37.59 15.22
C GLN A 470 3.16 37.39 16.51
N LYS A 471 3.84 37.31 17.66
CA LYS A 471 3.18 37.22 18.99
C LYS A 471 2.44 38.52 19.33
N LYS A 472 1.27 38.36 19.94
CA LYS A 472 0.59 39.47 20.62
C LYS A 472 1.31 39.68 21.96
N GLY A 473 1.83 40.90 22.19
CA GLY A 473 2.45 41.29 23.44
C GLY A 473 1.44 41.41 24.58
#